data_b6afdd1b75d92454b4715ef43ea2a59e
#
_entry.id   b6afdd1b75d92454b4715ef43ea2a59e
#
_cell.length_a   1.000
_cell.length_b   1.000
_cell.length_c   1.000
_cell.angle_alpha   90.00
_cell.angle_beta   90.00
_cell.angle_gamma   90.00
#
_symmetry.space_group_name_H-M   'P 1'
#
loop_
_entity.id
_entity.type
_entity.pdbx_description
1 polymer ?
#
loop_
_entity_poly.entity_id
_entity_poly.type
_entity_poly.pdbx_seq_one_letter_code
_entity_poly.pdbx_strand_id
1 'polypeptide(L)'
;MKTKQFQSEFYASIPVNIIGKDDYRYDVLKVVFNHYGFGFMLPNDNLIVIDGEAGLNKHELKWVEAHEVAHYVLGHSQVNPNDEYEADLLAYKMLINNGYHKAAQLVKDKSIERHGNQI
;
A
#
# COMPACT_ATOMS: atom_id res chain seq x y z
N MET A 1 -16.98 7.45 -0.23
CA MET A 1 -17.06 6.46 0.87
C MET A 1 -16.66 7.08 2.19
N LYS A 2 -17.00 6.44 3.29
CA LYS A 2 -16.47 6.84 4.59
C LYS A 2 -15.04 6.35 4.76
N THR A 3 -14.23 7.15 5.48
CA THR A 3 -12.90 6.74 5.89
C THR A 3 -12.98 5.52 6.79
N LYS A 4 -12.12 4.52 6.53
CA LYS A 4 -11.97 3.33 7.36
C LYS A 4 -10.62 3.39 8.06
N GLN A 5 -10.61 3.06 9.35
CA GLN A 5 -9.40 3.05 10.16
C GLN A 5 -9.23 1.67 10.79
N PHE A 6 -8.05 1.10 10.66
CA PHE A 6 -7.74 -0.19 11.27
C PHE A 6 -6.23 -0.31 11.47
N GLN A 7 -5.81 -1.35 12.18
CA GLN A 7 -4.39 -1.66 12.37
C GLN A 7 -3.99 -2.77 11.40
N SER A 8 -2.85 -2.58 10.73
CA SER A 8 -2.36 -3.59 9.80
C SER A 8 -2.05 -4.89 10.53
N GLU A 9 -2.43 -6.00 9.92
CA GLU A 9 -2.10 -7.34 10.43
C GLU A 9 -0.73 -7.83 9.95
N PHE A 10 -0.09 -7.10 9.00
CA PHE A 10 1.17 -7.54 8.40
C PHE A 10 2.38 -7.27 9.28
N TYR A 11 2.39 -6.18 10.03
CA TYR A 11 3.54 -5.85 10.86
C TYR A 11 3.19 -4.78 11.90
N ALA A 12 3.60 -5.04 13.15
CA ALA A 12 3.63 -4.06 14.26
C ALA A 12 2.33 -3.25 14.48
N SER A 13 1.20 -3.77 14.01
CA SER A 13 -0.11 -3.10 14.14
C SER A 13 -0.09 -1.64 13.66
N ILE A 14 0.64 -1.37 12.57
CA ILE A 14 0.73 -0.02 12.02
C ILE A 14 -0.67 0.46 11.63
N PRO A 15 -1.08 1.67 12.05
CA PRO A 15 -2.38 2.20 11.69
C PRO A 15 -2.51 2.42 10.18
N VAL A 16 -3.70 2.08 9.65
CA VAL A 16 -4.04 2.26 8.24
C VAL A 16 -5.33 3.05 8.16
N ASN A 17 -5.33 4.12 7.39
CA ASN A 17 -6.52 4.88 7.07
C ASN A 17 -6.79 4.80 5.58
N ILE A 18 -7.94 4.23 5.20
CA ILE A 18 -8.44 4.29 3.83
C ILE A 18 -9.35 5.50 3.76
N ILE A 19 -8.88 6.58 3.13
CA ILE A 19 -9.50 7.90 3.19
C ILE A 19 -10.59 8.03 2.13
N GLY A 20 -11.81 8.31 2.57
CA GLY A 20 -12.93 8.58 1.69
C GLY A 20 -13.12 10.07 1.42
N LYS A 21 -13.88 10.39 0.38
CA LYS A 21 -14.15 11.80 -0.02
C LYS A 21 -14.90 12.60 1.04
N ASP A 22 -15.59 11.93 1.97
CA ASP A 22 -16.31 12.58 3.06
C ASP A 22 -15.37 13.05 4.19
N ASP A 23 -14.11 12.66 4.13
CA ASP A 23 -13.10 13.07 5.10
C ASP A 23 -12.58 14.45 4.73
N TYR A 24 -12.51 15.36 5.71
CA TYR A 24 -12.05 16.73 5.47
C TYR A 24 -10.62 16.80 4.95
N ARG A 25 -9.82 15.74 5.15
CA ARG A 25 -8.43 15.67 4.69
C ARG A 25 -8.31 15.26 3.22
N TYR A 26 -9.40 14.75 2.63
CA TYR A 26 -9.30 14.09 1.31
C TYR A 26 -8.75 15.01 0.22
N ASP A 27 -9.23 16.26 0.15
CA ASP A 27 -8.81 17.18 -0.90
C ASP A 27 -7.30 17.46 -0.86
N VAL A 28 -6.73 17.62 0.34
CA VAL A 28 -5.30 17.81 0.51
C VAL A 28 -4.54 16.52 0.20
N LEU A 29 -5.01 15.39 0.73
CA LEU A 29 -4.36 14.09 0.52
C LEU A 29 -4.42 13.65 -0.94
N LYS A 30 -5.46 14.05 -1.68
CA LYS A 30 -5.57 13.74 -3.11
C LYS A 30 -4.40 14.28 -3.92
N VAL A 31 -3.88 15.45 -3.57
CA VAL A 31 -2.68 16.01 -4.20
C VAL A 31 -1.49 15.07 -4.00
N VAL A 32 -1.35 14.52 -2.79
CA VAL A 32 -0.28 13.58 -2.46
C VAL A 32 -0.47 12.25 -3.19
N PHE A 33 -1.70 11.73 -3.24
CA PHE A 33 -2.01 10.51 -3.99
C PHE A 33 -1.67 10.67 -5.48
N ASN A 34 -1.99 11.82 -6.07
CA ASN A 34 -1.67 12.10 -7.47
C ASN A 34 -0.16 12.06 -7.73
N HIS A 35 0.63 12.36 -6.73
CA HIS A 35 2.10 12.35 -6.84
C HIS A 35 2.70 10.97 -6.55
N TYR A 36 2.22 10.28 -5.51
CA TYR A 36 2.82 9.02 -5.02
C TYR A 36 2.04 7.76 -5.41
N GLY A 37 0.81 7.89 -5.90
CA GLY A 37 -0.04 6.75 -6.25
C GLY A 37 -1.12 6.50 -5.20
N PHE A 38 -1.58 5.24 -5.11
CA PHE A 38 -2.78 4.90 -4.34
C PHE A 38 -2.58 4.91 -2.83
N GLY A 39 -1.34 4.91 -2.36
CA GLY A 39 -1.06 4.92 -0.94
C GLY A 39 0.32 5.46 -0.64
N PHE A 40 0.52 5.88 0.59
CA PHE A 40 1.81 6.35 1.07
C PHE A 40 1.85 6.24 2.59
N MET A 41 3.02 6.43 3.15
CA MET A 41 3.21 6.43 4.59
C MET A 41 3.56 7.84 5.06
N LEU A 42 2.93 8.25 6.18
CA LEU A 42 3.31 9.46 6.91
C LEU A 42 4.32 9.03 7.96
N PRO A 43 5.63 9.25 7.74
CA PRO A 43 6.66 8.66 8.60
C PRO A 43 6.63 9.17 10.04
N ASN A 44 6.29 10.44 10.25
CA ASN A 44 6.24 11.02 11.59
C ASN A 44 5.09 10.47 12.43
N ASP A 45 4.03 10.00 11.79
CA ASP A 45 2.83 9.49 12.45
C ASP A 45 2.76 7.97 12.43
N ASN A 46 3.71 7.31 11.75
CA ASN A 46 3.67 5.86 11.49
C ASN A 46 2.30 5.43 10.96
N LEU A 47 1.76 6.19 10.02
CA LEU A 47 0.42 6.01 9.50
C LEU A 47 0.46 5.73 8.01
N ILE A 48 -0.15 4.64 7.59
CA ILE A 48 -0.36 4.33 6.18
C ILE A 48 -1.69 4.96 5.75
N VAL A 49 -1.66 5.67 4.62
CA VAL A 49 -2.84 6.33 4.07
C VAL A 49 -3.09 5.80 2.67
N ILE A 50 -4.33 5.37 2.41
CA ILE A 50 -4.73 4.79 1.13
C ILE A 50 -5.90 5.58 0.57
N ASP A 51 -5.89 5.82 -0.75
CA ASP A 51 -6.96 6.53 -1.46
C ASP A 51 -8.19 5.63 -1.59
N GLY A 52 -9.21 5.89 -0.78
CA GLY A 52 -10.46 5.14 -0.80
C GLY A 52 -11.32 5.41 -2.02
N GLU A 53 -11.03 6.46 -2.78
CA GLU A 53 -11.79 6.84 -3.98
C GLU A 53 -11.12 6.40 -5.29
N ALA A 54 -10.03 5.65 -5.20
CA ALA A 54 -9.29 5.20 -6.39
C ALA A 54 -9.95 4.04 -7.14
N GLY A 55 -11.07 3.51 -6.64
CA GLY A 55 -11.77 2.40 -7.27
C GLY A 55 -11.09 1.04 -7.10
N LEU A 56 -10.25 0.91 -6.09
CA LEU A 56 -9.54 -0.34 -5.83
C LEU A 56 -10.49 -1.39 -5.24
N ASN A 57 -10.37 -2.63 -5.71
CA ASN A 57 -11.10 -3.73 -5.10
C ASN A 57 -10.41 -4.19 -3.80
N LYS A 58 -11.01 -5.14 -3.09
CA LYS A 58 -10.49 -5.58 -1.79
C LYS A 58 -9.09 -6.21 -1.88
N HIS A 59 -8.78 -6.86 -3.00
CA HIS A 59 -7.46 -7.49 -3.19
C HIS A 59 -6.40 -6.44 -3.48
N GLU A 60 -6.75 -5.45 -4.29
CA GLU A 60 -5.87 -4.31 -4.58
C GLU A 60 -5.59 -3.48 -3.32
N LEU A 61 -6.62 -3.25 -2.49
CA LEU A 61 -6.45 -2.56 -1.21
C LEU A 61 -5.47 -3.30 -0.30
N LYS A 62 -5.56 -4.63 -0.22
CA LYS A 62 -4.60 -5.43 0.56
C LYS A 62 -3.19 -5.36 0.00
N TRP A 63 -3.06 -5.33 -1.32
CA TRP A 63 -1.76 -5.16 -1.95
C TRP A 63 -1.15 -3.80 -1.58
N VAL A 64 -1.91 -2.71 -1.70
CA VAL A 64 -1.42 -1.36 -1.36
C VAL A 64 -0.99 -1.31 0.11
N GLU A 65 -1.81 -1.86 1.02
CA GLU A 65 -1.48 -1.95 2.43
C GLU A 65 -0.15 -2.68 2.65
N ALA A 66 -0.02 -3.87 2.08
CA ALA A 66 1.20 -4.69 2.23
C ALA A 66 2.43 -3.99 1.63
N HIS A 67 2.27 -3.34 0.49
CA HIS A 67 3.33 -2.60 -0.19
C HIS A 67 3.86 -1.46 0.70
N GLU A 68 2.97 -0.68 1.32
CA GLU A 68 3.38 0.41 2.21
C GLU A 68 4.00 -0.11 3.49
N VAL A 69 3.47 -1.18 4.06
CA VAL A 69 4.09 -1.84 5.21
C VAL A 69 5.50 -2.33 4.85
N ALA A 70 5.67 -2.88 3.65
CA ALA A 70 6.97 -3.35 3.18
C ALA A 70 7.99 -2.21 3.10
N HIS A 71 7.60 -1.05 2.57
CA HIS A 71 8.48 0.13 2.57
C HIS A 71 8.93 0.50 3.98
N TYR A 72 8.00 0.47 4.94
CA TYR A 72 8.32 0.77 6.33
C TYR A 72 9.31 -0.24 6.92
N VAL A 73 9.05 -1.53 6.74
CA VAL A 73 9.91 -2.61 7.27
C VAL A 73 11.31 -2.54 6.68
N LEU A 74 11.40 -2.24 5.38
CA LEU A 74 12.69 -2.17 4.67
C LEU A 74 13.43 -0.85 4.87
N GLY A 75 12.80 0.13 5.54
CA GLY A 75 13.42 1.42 5.79
C GLY A 75 13.59 2.31 4.57
N HIS A 76 12.75 2.11 3.56
CA HIS A 76 12.79 2.92 2.34
C HIS A 76 12.26 4.34 2.64
N SER A 77 13.03 5.36 2.30
CA SER A 77 12.67 6.76 2.53
C SER A 77 12.39 7.52 1.23
N GLN A 78 12.81 6.97 0.11
CA GLN A 78 12.67 7.61 -1.19
C GLN A 78 12.13 6.61 -2.20
N VAL A 79 11.43 7.14 -3.20
CA VAL A 79 10.91 6.33 -4.29
C VAL A 79 12.02 6.14 -5.33
N ASN A 80 12.46 4.89 -5.51
CA ASN A 80 13.30 4.51 -6.62
C ASN A 80 12.87 3.13 -7.11
N PRO A 81 13.21 2.75 -8.36
CA PRO A 81 12.73 1.48 -8.94
C PRO A 81 13.12 0.24 -8.15
N ASN A 82 14.31 0.22 -7.56
CA ASN A 82 14.77 -0.92 -6.77
C ASN A 82 13.95 -1.05 -5.47
N ASP A 83 13.68 0.08 -4.81
CA ASP A 83 12.86 0.09 -3.59
C ASP A 83 11.44 -0.40 -3.87
N GLU A 84 10.87 0.00 -5.01
CA GLU A 84 9.53 -0.44 -5.40
C GLU A 84 9.48 -1.95 -5.65
N TYR A 85 10.50 -2.51 -6.31
CA TYR A 85 10.58 -3.94 -6.54
C TYR A 85 10.75 -4.71 -5.22
N GLU A 86 11.64 -4.25 -4.34
CA GLU A 86 11.85 -4.87 -3.04
C GLU A 86 10.58 -4.83 -2.18
N ALA A 87 9.86 -3.70 -2.21
CA ALA A 87 8.61 -3.56 -1.47
C ALA A 87 7.55 -4.54 -1.98
N ASP A 88 7.40 -4.70 -3.30
CA ASP A 88 6.46 -5.67 -3.85
C ASP A 88 6.88 -7.11 -3.54
N LEU A 89 8.18 -7.41 -3.53
CA LEU A 89 8.69 -8.73 -3.16
C LEU A 89 8.30 -9.10 -1.73
N LEU A 90 8.54 -8.19 -0.79
CA LEU A 90 8.16 -8.42 0.61
C LEU A 90 6.64 -8.43 0.78
N ALA A 91 5.93 -7.54 0.08
CA ALA A 91 4.47 -7.52 0.11
C ALA A 91 3.89 -8.87 -0.34
N TYR A 92 4.42 -9.44 -1.43
CA TYR A 92 4.01 -10.75 -1.91
C TYR A 92 4.14 -11.80 -0.82
N LYS A 93 5.30 -11.85 -0.14
CA LYS A 93 5.54 -12.82 0.95
C LYS A 93 4.59 -12.62 2.12
N MET A 94 4.35 -11.38 2.53
CA MET A 94 3.43 -11.07 3.61
C MET A 94 1.99 -11.45 3.26
N LEU A 95 1.58 -11.19 2.03
CA LEU A 95 0.24 -11.55 1.56
C LEU A 95 0.04 -13.06 1.57
N ILE A 96 1.00 -13.83 1.05
CA ILE A 96 0.96 -15.29 1.10
C ILE A 96 0.87 -15.80 2.54
N ASN A 97 1.75 -15.28 3.41
CA ASN A 97 1.82 -15.74 4.80
C ASN A 97 0.55 -15.43 5.59
N ASN A 98 -0.21 -14.43 5.19
CA ASN A 98 -1.46 -14.05 5.85
C ASN A 98 -2.71 -14.56 5.13
N GLY A 99 -2.55 -15.40 4.11
CA GLY A 99 -3.67 -16.04 3.43
C GLY A 99 -4.34 -15.20 2.34
N TYR A 100 -3.74 -14.08 1.94
CA TYR A 100 -4.27 -13.22 0.88
C TYR A 100 -3.75 -13.64 -0.49
N HIS A 101 -4.10 -14.87 -0.89
CA HIS A 101 -3.54 -15.46 -2.11
C HIS A 101 -3.91 -14.74 -3.39
N LYS A 102 -5.13 -14.19 -3.47
CA LYS A 102 -5.56 -13.43 -4.67
C LYS A 102 -4.80 -12.10 -4.79
N ALA A 103 -4.61 -11.42 -3.67
CA ALA A 103 -3.79 -10.19 -3.67
C ALA A 103 -2.34 -10.50 -4.04
N ALA A 104 -1.77 -11.57 -3.49
CA ALA A 104 -0.42 -12.02 -3.84
C ALA A 104 -0.29 -12.35 -5.32
N GLN A 105 -1.30 -12.99 -5.91
CA GLN A 105 -1.30 -13.32 -7.33
C GLN A 105 -1.30 -12.05 -8.19
N LEU A 106 -2.03 -11.00 -7.77
CA LEU A 106 -2.00 -9.71 -8.45
C LEU A 106 -0.59 -9.11 -8.48
N VAL A 107 0.11 -9.14 -7.34
CA VAL A 107 1.48 -8.65 -7.26
C VAL A 107 2.36 -9.39 -8.25
N LYS A 108 2.26 -10.71 -8.28
CA LYS A 108 3.03 -11.57 -9.19
C LYS A 108 2.69 -11.28 -10.65
N ASP A 109 1.40 -11.18 -10.98
CA ASP A 109 0.95 -10.97 -12.36
C ASP A 109 1.39 -9.63 -12.92
N LYS A 110 1.50 -8.60 -12.05
CA LYS A 110 1.90 -7.25 -12.45
C LYS A 110 3.39 -6.99 -12.37
N SER A 111 4.17 -7.96 -11.90
CA SER A 111 5.59 -7.76 -11.58
C SER A 111 6.42 -7.37 -12.79
N ILE A 112 6.26 -8.07 -13.92
CA ILE A 112 7.02 -7.77 -15.14
C ILE A 112 6.68 -6.37 -15.64
N GLU A 113 5.38 -6.02 -15.67
CA GLU A 113 4.90 -4.72 -16.11
C GLU A 113 5.45 -3.59 -15.24
N ARG A 114 5.47 -3.79 -13.91
CA ARG A 114 5.87 -2.77 -12.95
C ARG A 114 7.39 -2.64 -12.82
N HIS A 115 8.12 -3.74 -12.91
CA HIS A 115 9.53 -3.80 -12.51
C HIS A 115 10.46 -4.38 -13.59
N GLY A 116 9.90 -5.00 -14.63
CA GLY A 116 10.70 -5.73 -15.60
C GLY A 116 11.26 -7.05 -15.07
N ASN A 117 10.89 -7.43 -13.85
CA ASN A 117 11.34 -8.67 -13.19
C ASN A 117 10.14 -9.43 -12.65
N GLN A 118 10.19 -10.75 -12.76
CA GLN A 118 9.14 -11.63 -12.21
C GLN A 118 9.34 -11.85 -10.71
N ILE A 119 8.25 -11.76 -9.97
CA ILE A 119 8.19 -12.17 -8.57
C ILE A 119 7.83 -13.65 -8.50
#